data_59ca4d984c3f622d51033afd939f855c
#
_entry.id   59ca4d984c3f622d51033afd939f855c
#
_cell.length_a   1.000
_cell.length_b   1.000
_cell.length_c   1.000
_cell.angle_alpha   90.00
_cell.angle_beta   90.00
_cell.angle_gamma   90.00
#
_symmetry.space_group_name_H-M   'P 1'
#
loop_
_entity.id
_entity.type
_entity.pdbx_description
1 polymer ?
#
loop_
_entity_poly.entity_id
_entity_poly.type
_entity_poly.pdbx_seq_one_letter_code
_entity_poly.pdbx_strand_id
1 'polypeptide(L)'
;MGSASLALAILAHAPDARAQSVSGDFAVQRFDPAAGPHNYFTTRGARTDGQMVWSAGIVANYSFRPFDVRTCTVQSATDRANGATCADKNIAQSVRTLKVVENEITGNLLGTLTPFPRMQLALNVPVSWVKGQGLDPTTGTNTSGINSAGIGDAQLEAKFRVHGQVTDPFVLGAAAFVTAPLGHATAKGDYIGDTLPSAGVRLILDGEKGPLSVGANFAGVFRDKGQVGTSTVGSEGRYSVAGGFRVSPVIRVLVDAFGTTRFSSTQGENTLELDGGLQIMPLSSPVSIALGGGTGIVQGVGVPKFRGLLGVTYALEKRDRDGDGIDDSVDQCPTDKEDVDGFEDSDGCPDPDNDLDTVPDKEDKCPDQAEDQDGFEDRDGCPDPDNDKDGIPDVSDQCPDQPETKNGYKDEDGCPDEADRDNDGVPDSRDKCPDQPEDTDGFQDTDGCPDLDNDNDGIPDAQDECIDEPENFNHFEDEDGCPDDPKAGKAKKAK
;
A
#
# COMPACT_ATOMS: atom_id res chain seq x y z
N MET A 1 22.69 10.30 -33.84
CA MET A 1 23.12 9.04 -34.43
C MET A 1 24.62 8.92 -34.20
N GLY A 2 25.09 8.02 -33.38
CA GLY A 2 26.50 7.84 -33.06
C GLY A 2 26.60 6.76 -32.00
N SER A 3 26.59 5.50 -32.42
CA SER A 3 26.73 4.33 -31.56
C SER A 3 28.15 4.24 -31.05
N ALA A 4 28.37 4.51 -29.77
CA ALA A 4 29.64 4.22 -29.11
C ALA A 4 29.60 2.78 -28.59
N SER A 5 30.16 1.85 -29.35
CA SER A 5 30.45 0.49 -28.91
C SER A 5 31.63 0.53 -27.95
N LEU A 6 31.35 0.42 -26.66
CA LEU A 6 32.40 0.20 -25.66
C LEU A 6 32.74 -1.29 -25.63
N ALA A 7 33.73 -1.69 -26.43
CA ALA A 7 34.31 -3.03 -26.40
C ALA A 7 35.24 -3.13 -25.18
N LEU A 8 34.78 -3.84 -24.14
CA LEU A 8 35.59 -4.21 -22.99
C LEU A 8 36.52 -5.33 -23.41
N ALA A 9 37.75 -5.00 -23.85
CA ALA A 9 38.79 -5.97 -24.14
C ALA A 9 39.34 -6.50 -22.81
N ILE A 10 38.81 -7.63 -22.33
CA ILE A 10 39.44 -8.41 -21.27
C ILE A 10 40.64 -9.15 -21.90
N LEU A 11 41.83 -8.62 -21.68
CA LEU A 11 43.07 -9.29 -21.97
C LEU A 11 43.19 -10.54 -21.09
N ALA A 12 42.83 -11.69 -21.63
CA ALA A 12 43.14 -12.98 -21.05
C ALA A 12 44.65 -13.23 -21.22
N HIS A 13 45.43 -12.85 -20.23
CA HIS A 13 46.77 -13.45 -20.05
C HIS A 13 46.57 -14.81 -19.43
N ALA A 14 46.81 -15.86 -20.18
CA ALA A 14 46.97 -17.20 -19.61
C ALA A 14 48.22 -17.18 -18.71
N PRO A 15 48.12 -17.39 -17.41
CA PRO A 15 49.29 -17.54 -16.56
C PRO A 15 49.94 -18.90 -16.86
N ASP A 16 51.25 -18.88 -16.99
CA ASP A 16 52.09 -20.09 -17.03
C ASP A 16 51.65 -21.07 -15.94
N ALA A 17 51.55 -22.34 -16.30
CA ALA A 17 51.25 -23.42 -15.36
C ALA A 17 52.41 -23.60 -14.36
N ARG A 18 52.49 -22.74 -13.34
CA ARG A 18 53.28 -22.98 -12.14
C ARG A 18 52.49 -24.00 -11.32
N ALA A 19 53.20 -25.00 -10.79
CA ALA A 19 52.64 -25.91 -9.80
C ALA A 19 52.04 -25.05 -8.69
N GLN A 20 50.69 -24.99 -8.65
CA GLN A 20 49.97 -24.20 -7.66
C GLN A 20 50.23 -24.80 -6.29
N SER A 21 50.89 -24.06 -5.41
CA SER A 21 50.98 -24.39 -4.01
C SER A 21 49.53 -24.53 -3.50
N VAL A 22 49.22 -25.63 -2.85
CA VAL A 22 47.92 -25.84 -2.18
C VAL A 22 47.78 -24.71 -1.16
N SER A 23 46.99 -23.71 -1.48
CA SER A 23 46.70 -22.62 -0.55
C SER A 23 45.47 -23.05 0.24
N GLY A 24 45.61 -23.21 1.56
CA GLY A 24 44.49 -23.40 2.48
C GLY A 24 43.76 -22.10 2.82
N ASP A 25 44.12 -21.01 2.15
CA ASP A 25 43.67 -19.64 2.49
C ASP A 25 42.56 -19.21 1.53
N PHE A 26 41.34 -19.25 2.01
CA PHE A 26 40.13 -18.83 1.29
C PHE A 26 39.03 -18.46 2.29
N ALA A 27 38.11 -17.59 1.90
CA ALA A 27 36.94 -17.25 2.70
C ALA A 27 35.98 -18.44 2.84
N VAL A 28 35.70 -18.85 4.08
CA VAL A 28 34.67 -19.86 4.39
C VAL A 28 33.27 -19.29 4.27
N GLN A 29 33.06 -18.03 4.60
CA GLN A 29 31.76 -17.37 4.53
C GLN A 29 31.10 -17.47 3.14
N ARG A 30 29.92 -18.10 3.06
CA ARG A 30 29.11 -18.20 1.84
C ARG A 30 27.83 -17.37 1.93
N PHE A 31 27.44 -16.94 3.12
CA PHE A 31 26.33 -16.04 3.33
C PHE A 31 26.74 -14.65 2.85
N ASP A 32 26.11 -14.19 1.77
CA ASP A 32 26.32 -12.89 1.13
C ASP A 32 25.03 -12.07 1.27
N PRO A 33 24.84 -11.29 2.37
CA PRO A 33 23.62 -10.61 2.64
C PRO A 33 23.31 -9.56 1.58
N ALA A 34 22.05 -9.49 1.19
CA ALA A 34 21.58 -8.53 0.22
C ALA A 34 21.43 -7.15 0.87
N ALA A 35 22.09 -6.14 0.31
CA ALA A 35 22.07 -4.77 0.84
C ALA A 35 20.84 -4.00 0.31
N GLY A 36 20.18 -3.23 1.20
CA GLY A 36 19.03 -2.40 0.90
C GLY A 36 17.69 -3.03 1.27
N PRO A 37 16.60 -2.23 1.27
CA PRO A 37 15.31 -2.62 1.85
C PRO A 37 14.51 -3.63 1.02
N HIS A 38 14.61 -3.60 -0.32
CA HIS A 38 13.81 -4.44 -1.24
C HIS A 38 14.40 -5.84 -1.48
N ASN A 39 15.05 -6.41 -0.47
CA ASN A 39 15.75 -7.67 -0.62
C ASN A 39 15.21 -8.74 0.34
N TYR A 40 15.71 -9.95 0.17
CA TYR A 40 15.56 -11.07 1.11
C TYR A 40 16.82 -11.19 1.95
N PHE A 41 17.13 -12.34 2.53
CA PHE A 41 18.39 -12.48 3.30
C PHE A 41 19.62 -12.43 2.39
N THR A 42 19.66 -13.26 1.36
CA THR A 42 20.77 -13.33 0.39
C THR A 42 20.32 -13.04 -1.04
N THR A 43 19.05 -13.29 -1.35
CA THR A 43 18.48 -13.05 -2.66
C THR A 43 18.21 -11.57 -2.85
N ARG A 44 18.77 -10.99 -3.91
CA ARG A 44 18.58 -9.58 -4.27
C ARG A 44 17.31 -9.40 -5.08
N GLY A 45 16.55 -8.36 -4.77
CA GLY A 45 15.48 -7.84 -5.64
C GLY A 45 16.07 -7.01 -6.78
N ALA A 46 15.36 -6.98 -7.90
CA ALA A 46 15.71 -6.16 -9.07
C ALA A 46 15.27 -4.71 -8.94
N ARG A 47 14.33 -4.41 -8.03
CA ARG A 47 13.86 -3.05 -7.75
C ARG A 47 14.97 -2.19 -7.21
N THR A 48 14.96 -0.91 -7.58
CA THR A 48 15.92 0.10 -7.15
C THR A 48 15.16 1.20 -6.42
N ASP A 49 15.75 1.74 -5.39
CA ASP A 49 15.22 2.89 -4.66
C ASP A 49 15.10 4.12 -5.56
N GLY A 50 14.48 5.20 -5.08
CA GLY A 50 14.41 6.49 -5.77
C GLY A 50 15.79 7.09 -6.05
N GLN A 51 15.87 8.07 -6.94
CA GLN A 51 17.14 8.75 -7.26
C GLN A 51 17.74 9.42 -6.03
N MET A 52 19.06 9.26 -5.83
CA MET A 52 19.85 9.78 -4.71
C MET A 52 19.43 9.22 -3.32
N VAL A 53 18.63 8.18 -3.30
CA VAL A 53 18.29 7.47 -2.06
C VAL A 53 19.46 6.59 -1.63
N TRP A 54 19.71 6.54 -0.34
CA TRP A 54 20.73 5.70 0.25
C TRP A 54 20.17 4.88 1.42
N SER A 55 20.81 3.77 1.70
CA SER A 55 20.55 2.97 2.89
C SER A 55 21.84 2.52 3.56
N ALA A 56 21.74 2.27 4.86
CA ALA A 56 22.84 1.66 5.64
C ALA A 56 22.29 0.58 6.56
N GLY A 57 23.05 -0.46 6.79
CA GLY A 57 22.60 -1.55 7.64
C GLY A 57 23.72 -2.41 8.19
N ILE A 58 23.34 -3.21 9.17
CA ILE A 58 24.22 -4.23 9.77
C ILE A 58 23.44 -5.56 9.75
N VAL A 59 24.08 -6.60 9.21
CA VAL A 59 23.56 -7.96 9.31
C VAL A 59 24.58 -8.81 10.05
N ALA A 60 24.24 -9.19 11.28
CA ALA A 60 25.01 -10.14 12.07
C ALA A 60 24.50 -11.56 11.82
N ASN A 61 25.41 -12.49 11.61
CA ASN A 61 25.11 -13.90 11.52
C ASN A 61 26.05 -14.74 12.38
N TYR A 62 25.48 -15.75 12.99
CA TYR A 62 26.23 -16.80 13.70
C TYR A 62 26.09 -18.10 12.92
N SER A 63 27.26 -18.74 12.62
CA SER A 63 27.34 -20.00 11.89
C SER A 63 27.97 -21.07 12.78
N PHE A 64 27.20 -22.14 13.03
CA PHE A 64 27.73 -23.31 13.78
C PHE A 64 28.22 -24.38 12.82
N ARG A 65 29.49 -24.70 12.92
CA ARG A 65 30.19 -25.68 12.09
C ARG A 65 30.04 -25.45 10.57
N PRO A 66 30.45 -24.28 10.07
CA PRO A 66 30.38 -23.99 8.65
C PRO A 66 31.41 -24.74 7.82
N PHE A 67 32.43 -25.31 8.47
CA PHE A 67 33.48 -26.04 7.75
C PHE A 67 34.00 -27.24 8.53
N ASP A 68 33.57 -28.44 8.12
CA ASP A 68 34.03 -29.74 8.62
C ASP A 68 34.74 -30.50 7.51
N VAL A 69 35.85 -31.17 7.86
CA VAL A 69 36.56 -32.09 6.96
C VAL A 69 36.53 -33.48 7.57
N ARG A 70 36.19 -34.48 6.78
CA ARG A 70 36.34 -35.89 7.17
C ARG A 70 37.68 -36.38 6.72
N THR A 71 38.50 -36.74 7.67
CA THR A 71 39.80 -37.40 7.43
C THR A 71 39.66 -38.89 7.68
N CYS A 72 40.22 -39.66 6.78
CA CYS A 72 40.29 -41.12 6.91
C CYS A 72 41.74 -41.56 6.97
N THR A 73 42.04 -42.45 7.90
CA THR A 73 43.37 -43.07 8.05
C THR A 73 43.22 -44.57 8.00
N VAL A 74 44.00 -45.23 7.15
CA VAL A 74 44.15 -46.68 7.14
C VAL A 74 44.88 -47.08 8.41
N GLN A 75 44.29 -47.92 9.24
CA GLN A 75 44.89 -48.28 10.58
C GLN A 75 46.09 -49.18 10.49
N SER A 76 46.08 -50.15 9.56
CA SER A 76 47.15 -51.12 9.41
C SER A 76 48.42 -50.53 8.74
N ALA A 77 49.51 -50.60 9.39
CA ALA A 77 50.81 -50.18 8.80
C ALA A 77 51.20 -51.02 7.55
N THR A 78 50.83 -52.30 7.53
CA THR A 78 51.08 -53.20 6.40
C THR A 78 50.21 -52.80 5.20
N ASP A 79 48.92 -52.47 5.41
CA ASP A 79 48.04 -52.06 4.33
C ASP A 79 48.46 -50.71 3.73
N ARG A 80 48.92 -49.77 4.57
CA ARG A 80 49.51 -48.49 4.12
C ARG A 80 50.79 -48.73 3.27
N ALA A 81 51.67 -49.66 3.71
CA ALA A 81 52.87 -50.01 2.96
C ALA A 81 52.55 -50.66 1.60
N ASN A 82 51.44 -51.35 1.50
CA ASN A 82 50.91 -51.96 0.27
C ASN A 82 50.12 -51.01 -0.62
N GLY A 83 50.06 -49.70 -0.28
CA GLY A 83 49.40 -48.69 -1.07
C GLY A 83 47.88 -48.67 -0.88
N ALA A 84 47.30 -49.27 0.16
CA ALA A 84 45.92 -49.28 0.46
C ALA A 84 45.41 -47.85 0.81
N THR A 85 44.26 -47.51 0.28
CA THR A 85 43.59 -46.20 0.46
C THR A 85 42.27 -46.33 1.23
N CYS A 86 41.75 -45.25 1.69
CA CYS A 86 40.41 -45.19 2.32
C CYS A 86 39.25 -45.51 1.35
N ALA A 87 39.52 -45.71 0.07
CA ALA A 87 38.55 -46.21 -0.89
C ALA A 87 38.33 -47.73 -0.79
N ASP A 88 39.27 -48.42 -0.17
CA ASP A 88 39.27 -49.87 -0.04
C ASP A 88 38.38 -50.33 1.11
N LYS A 89 37.18 -50.78 0.80
CA LYS A 89 36.08 -51.08 1.76
C LYS A 89 36.43 -52.24 2.74
N ASN A 90 37.42 -53.04 2.46
CA ASN A 90 37.79 -54.25 3.23
C ASN A 90 38.89 -54.01 4.24
N ILE A 91 39.38 -52.80 4.44
CA ILE A 91 40.49 -52.43 5.29
C ILE A 91 40.03 -51.69 6.52
N ALA A 92 40.62 -51.96 7.68
CA ALA A 92 40.35 -51.28 8.91
C ALA A 92 40.70 -49.77 8.78
N GLN A 93 39.66 -48.95 8.87
CA GLN A 93 39.72 -47.48 8.67
C GLN A 93 39.29 -46.75 9.94
N SER A 94 39.96 -45.67 10.24
CA SER A 94 39.50 -44.70 11.23
C SER A 94 39.06 -43.42 10.53
N VAL A 95 37.77 -43.15 10.62
CA VAL A 95 37.20 -41.88 10.09
C VAL A 95 37.04 -40.89 11.23
N ARG A 96 37.70 -39.76 11.11
CA ARG A 96 37.61 -38.65 12.07
C ARG A 96 37.03 -37.41 11.38
N THR A 97 36.10 -36.72 12.04
CA THR A 97 35.64 -35.43 11.58
C THR A 97 36.43 -34.33 12.27
N LEU A 98 37.14 -33.53 11.48
CA LEU A 98 37.90 -32.38 11.92
C LEU A 98 36.97 -31.14 11.77
N LYS A 99 36.77 -30.42 12.85
CA LYS A 99 35.97 -29.18 12.86
C LYS A 99 36.91 -28.02 12.54
N VAL A 100 37.17 -27.80 11.28
CA VAL A 100 38.15 -26.80 10.82
C VAL A 100 37.72 -25.41 11.29
N VAL A 101 36.47 -25.00 11.01
CA VAL A 101 35.82 -23.87 11.64
C VAL A 101 34.61 -24.40 12.40
N GLU A 102 34.58 -24.24 13.72
CA GLU A 102 33.49 -24.72 14.57
C GLU A 102 32.46 -23.63 14.83
N ASN A 103 32.89 -22.38 15.02
CA ASN A 103 32.03 -21.23 15.25
C ASN A 103 32.54 -20.07 14.42
N GLU A 104 31.61 -19.36 13.79
CA GLU A 104 31.87 -18.14 13.07
C GLU A 104 30.79 -17.13 13.43
N ILE A 105 31.18 -15.90 13.77
CA ILE A 105 30.31 -14.74 13.90
C ILE A 105 30.79 -13.73 12.89
N THR A 106 29.85 -13.26 12.02
CA THR A 106 30.17 -12.22 11.06
C THR A 106 29.15 -11.10 11.15
N GLY A 107 29.63 -9.88 11.31
CA GLY A 107 28.86 -8.64 11.15
C GLY A 107 29.17 -8.05 9.77
N ASN A 108 28.14 -7.95 8.91
CA ASN A 108 28.27 -7.33 7.59
C ASN A 108 27.79 -5.88 7.69
N LEU A 109 28.67 -4.93 7.43
CA LEU A 109 28.33 -3.51 7.28
C LEU A 109 27.89 -3.28 5.85
N LEU A 110 26.64 -2.88 5.67
CA LEU A 110 26.01 -2.73 4.37
C LEU A 110 25.70 -1.27 4.08
N GLY A 111 25.89 -0.85 2.84
CA GLY A 111 25.50 0.48 2.36
C GLY A 111 25.00 0.39 0.94
N THR A 112 24.00 1.19 0.60
CA THR A 112 23.54 1.36 -0.79
C THR A 112 23.41 2.85 -1.14
N LEU A 113 23.58 3.15 -2.43
CA LEU A 113 23.29 4.45 -3.01
C LEU A 113 22.70 4.24 -4.40
N THR A 114 21.61 4.93 -4.71
CA THR A 114 20.95 4.88 -6.01
C THR A 114 21.20 6.21 -6.76
N PRO A 115 22.33 6.35 -7.46
CA PRO A 115 22.66 7.62 -8.14
C PRO A 115 21.72 7.94 -9.29
N PHE A 116 21.12 6.90 -9.90
CA PHE A 116 20.17 7.03 -11.00
C PHE A 116 18.98 6.08 -10.79
N PRO A 117 17.78 6.37 -11.29
CA PRO A 117 16.57 5.57 -11.01
C PRO A 117 16.64 4.09 -11.38
N ARG A 118 17.59 3.69 -12.22
CA ARG A 118 17.77 2.30 -12.67
C ARG A 118 19.07 1.66 -12.20
N MET A 119 19.90 2.39 -11.42
CA MET A 119 21.21 1.92 -11.00
C MET A 119 21.37 2.07 -9.49
N GLN A 120 21.75 0.99 -8.80
CA GLN A 120 22.07 1.01 -7.39
C GLN A 120 23.50 0.48 -7.19
N LEU A 121 24.28 1.20 -6.40
CA LEU A 121 25.58 0.76 -5.89
C LEU A 121 25.39 0.18 -4.50
N ALA A 122 26.07 -0.92 -4.20
CA ALA A 122 26.04 -1.54 -2.89
C ALA A 122 27.45 -1.88 -2.41
N LEU A 123 27.70 -1.63 -1.13
CA LEU A 123 28.94 -1.97 -0.43
C LEU A 123 28.62 -2.96 0.69
N ASN A 124 29.39 -4.02 0.81
CA ASN A 124 29.39 -4.96 1.93
C ASN A 124 30.81 -5.09 2.48
N VAL A 125 30.97 -4.82 3.77
CA VAL A 125 32.24 -5.00 4.49
C VAL A 125 32.00 -5.97 5.65
N PRO A 126 32.36 -7.24 5.52
CA PRO A 126 32.24 -8.23 6.59
C PRO A 126 33.36 -8.08 7.63
N VAL A 127 33.00 -8.22 8.89
CA VAL A 127 33.94 -8.36 10.03
C VAL A 127 33.62 -9.68 10.70
N SER A 128 34.58 -10.61 10.67
CA SER A 128 34.37 -11.97 11.12
C SER A 128 35.26 -12.31 12.31
N TRP A 129 34.69 -13.11 13.22
CA TRP A 129 35.44 -13.86 14.22
C TRP A 129 35.22 -15.35 13.99
N VAL A 130 36.32 -16.11 13.93
CA VAL A 130 36.29 -17.55 13.68
C VAL A 130 37.00 -18.29 14.78
N LYS A 131 36.46 -19.47 15.14
CA LYS A 131 37.07 -20.40 16.09
C LYS A 131 36.93 -21.84 15.60
N GLY A 132 37.99 -22.61 15.67
CA GLY A 132 37.99 -24.01 15.25
C GLY A 132 39.30 -24.71 15.51
N GLN A 133 39.43 -25.91 14.93
CA GLN A 133 40.65 -26.74 15.06
C GLN A 133 41.70 -26.37 14.01
N GLY A 134 41.30 -25.63 12.96
CA GLY A 134 42.16 -25.39 11.80
C GLY A 134 42.46 -26.67 11.00
N LEU A 135 43.06 -26.51 9.85
CA LEU A 135 43.50 -27.60 8.98
C LEU A 135 44.87 -27.25 8.38
N ASP A 136 45.85 -28.12 8.55
CA ASP A 136 47.07 -28.08 7.78
C ASP A 136 46.80 -28.71 6.39
N PRO A 137 46.85 -27.93 5.32
CA PRO A 137 46.49 -28.42 3.98
C PRO A 137 47.51 -29.45 3.44
N THR A 138 48.71 -29.50 3.99
CA THR A 138 49.77 -30.41 3.54
C THR A 138 49.65 -31.78 4.20
N THR A 139 49.29 -31.83 5.46
CA THR A 139 49.22 -33.07 6.25
C THR A 139 47.78 -33.58 6.44
N GLY A 140 46.78 -32.77 6.20
CA GLY A 140 45.37 -33.08 6.46
C GLY A 140 45.03 -33.25 7.96
N THR A 141 45.92 -32.77 8.84
CA THR A 141 45.73 -32.80 10.29
C THR A 141 45.31 -31.45 10.83
N ASN A 142 44.86 -31.39 12.10
CA ASN A 142 44.59 -30.13 12.76
C ASN A 142 45.87 -29.34 13.04
N THR A 143 45.78 -28.02 12.95
CA THR A 143 46.80 -27.09 13.42
C THR A 143 46.74 -26.92 14.94
N SER A 144 47.39 -25.90 15.49
CA SER A 144 47.29 -25.53 16.91
C SER A 144 45.89 -24.97 17.30
N GLY A 145 44.94 -24.93 16.37
CA GLY A 145 43.63 -24.30 16.48
C GLY A 145 43.63 -22.90 15.91
N ILE A 146 42.43 -22.42 15.55
CA ILE A 146 42.18 -21.04 15.12
C ILE A 146 41.30 -20.35 16.14
N ASN A 147 41.59 -19.09 16.44
CA ASN A 147 40.78 -18.19 17.22
C ASN A 147 41.17 -16.77 16.83
N SER A 148 40.54 -16.25 15.79
CA SER A 148 41.00 -15.06 15.10
C SER A 148 39.83 -14.17 14.72
N ALA A 149 40.06 -12.87 14.62
CA ALA A 149 39.13 -11.91 14.11
C ALA A 149 39.80 -11.07 13.02
N GLY A 150 39.04 -10.71 11.99
CA GLY A 150 39.54 -9.90 10.89
C GLY A 150 38.44 -9.27 10.08
N ILE A 151 38.82 -8.30 9.25
CA ILE A 151 37.93 -7.76 8.23
C ILE A 151 37.94 -8.74 7.07
N GLY A 152 36.81 -9.26 6.66
CA GLY A 152 36.68 -10.12 5.48
C GLY A 152 36.78 -9.36 4.17
N ASP A 153 36.49 -10.03 3.07
CA ASP A 153 36.63 -9.44 1.74
C ASP A 153 35.50 -8.44 1.46
N ALA A 154 35.87 -7.17 1.35
CA ALA A 154 34.89 -6.10 1.04
C ALA A 154 34.40 -6.24 -0.41
N GLN A 155 33.09 -6.19 -0.60
CA GLN A 155 32.42 -6.30 -1.91
C GLN A 155 31.78 -4.99 -2.33
N LEU A 156 32.06 -4.55 -3.56
CA LEU A 156 31.33 -3.50 -4.26
C LEU A 156 30.50 -4.13 -5.36
N GLU A 157 29.20 -3.85 -5.39
CA GLU A 157 28.25 -4.34 -6.39
C GLU A 157 27.57 -3.16 -7.09
N ALA A 158 27.43 -3.21 -8.40
CA ALA A 158 26.61 -2.29 -9.20
C ALA A 158 25.45 -3.08 -9.81
N LYS A 159 24.23 -2.77 -9.39
CA LYS A 159 22.98 -3.37 -9.83
C LYS A 159 22.27 -2.44 -10.81
N PHE A 160 21.73 -2.99 -11.88
CA PHE A 160 20.93 -2.30 -12.89
C PHE A 160 19.58 -2.97 -13.05
N ARG A 161 18.51 -2.19 -13.02
CA ARG A 161 17.17 -2.61 -13.41
C ARG A 161 17.08 -2.58 -14.94
N VAL A 162 17.03 -3.77 -15.55
CA VAL A 162 17.10 -3.95 -17.02
C VAL A 162 15.72 -3.81 -17.65
N HIS A 163 14.70 -4.41 -17.03
CA HIS A 163 13.31 -4.38 -17.51
C HIS A 163 12.33 -4.23 -16.35
N GLY A 164 11.20 -3.59 -16.63
CA GLY A 164 10.13 -3.31 -15.67
C GLY A 164 10.33 -1.99 -14.90
N GLN A 165 9.24 -1.49 -14.34
CA GLN A 165 9.19 -0.37 -13.39
C GLN A 165 9.25 -0.90 -11.95
N VAL A 166 9.41 -0.02 -10.95
CA VAL A 166 9.43 -0.44 -9.54
C VAL A 166 8.07 -1.02 -9.12
N THR A 167 6.99 -0.49 -9.66
CA THR A 167 5.59 -0.91 -9.41
C THR A 167 5.15 -2.11 -10.24
N ASP A 168 5.91 -2.52 -11.26
CA ASP A 168 5.51 -3.64 -12.12
C ASP A 168 5.53 -4.97 -11.34
N PRO A 169 4.60 -5.89 -11.60
CA PRO A 169 4.54 -7.17 -10.92
C PRO A 169 5.76 -8.06 -11.19
N PHE A 170 6.52 -7.78 -12.26
CA PHE A 170 7.74 -8.50 -12.61
C PHE A 170 8.84 -7.54 -13.07
N VAL A 171 10.02 -7.67 -12.45
CA VAL A 171 11.18 -6.83 -12.73
C VAL A 171 12.41 -7.70 -12.96
N LEU A 172 13.20 -7.35 -13.98
CA LEU A 172 14.47 -8.00 -14.32
C LEU A 172 15.63 -7.07 -14.05
N GLY A 173 16.64 -7.57 -13.36
CA GLY A 173 17.88 -6.87 -13.07
C GLY A 173 19.11 -7.67 -13.43
N ALA A 174 20.23 -6.96 -13.51
CA ALA A 174 21.56 -7.54 -13.61
C ALA A 174 22.51 -6.78 -12.70
N ALA A 175 23.51 -7.46 -12.15
CA ALA A 175 24.54 -6.84 -11.34
C ALA A 175 25.93 -7.36 -11.72
N ALA A 176 26.93 -6.51 -11.49
CA ALA A 176 28.33 -6.89 -11.50
C ALA A 176 28.95 -6.52 -10.17
N PHE A 177 29.86 -7.36 -9.67
CA PHE A 177 30.52 -7.11 -8.39
C PHE A 177 32.00 -7.51 -8.41
N VAL A 178 32.75 -6.84 -7.53
CA VAL A 178 34.16 -7.14 -7.28
C VAL A 178 34.41 -7.19 -5.78
N THR A 179 35.40 -8.00 -5.34
CA THR A 179 35.84 -8.05 -3.95
C THR A 179 37.29 -7.63 -3.80
N ALA A 180 37.58 -6.96 -2.69
CA ALA A 180 38.95 -6.66 -2.27
C ALA A 180 39.35 -7.69 -1.18
N PRO A 181 40.50 -8.39 -1.28
CA PRO A 181 40.90 -9.46 -0.39
C PRO A 181 41.46 -8.95 0.95
N LEU A 182 40.62 -8.20 1.70
CA LEU A 182 41.03 -7.64 3.00
C LEU A 182 41.16 -8.72 4.07
N GLY A 183 40.44 -9.83 3.92
CA GLY A 183 40.50 -10.95 4.86
C GLY A 183 41.87 -11.61 4.90
N HIS A 184 42.48 -11.80 3.76
CA HIS A 184 43.86 -12.29 3.69
C HIS A 184 44.87 -11.32 4.32
N ALA A 185 44.65 -10.01 4.16
CA ALA A 185 45.54 -8.99 4.73
C ALA A 185 45.42 -8.85 6.25
N THR A 186 44.23 -9.13 6.83
CA THR A 186 43.92 -8.94 8.27
C THR A 186 44.02 -10.22 9.10
N ALA A 187 43.78 -11.41 8.50
CA ALA A 187 43.71 -12.69 9.20
C ALA A 187 44.14 -13.84 8.27
N LYS A 188 45.41 -13.79 7.85
CA LYS A 188 45.98 -14.75 6.92
C LYS A 188 45.96 -16.20 7.48
N GLY A 189 45.40 -17.12 6.68
CA GLY A 189 45.34 -18.55 7.05
C GLY A 189 44.15 -18.94 7.91
N ASP A 190 43.28 -18.01 8.30
CA ASP A 190 42.17 -18.24 9.24
C ASP A 190 40.81 -18.31 8.57
N TYR A 191 40.75 -18.53 7.25
CA TYR A 191 39.53 -18.73 6.46
C TYR A 191 38.58 -17.53 6.41
N ILE A 192 39.05 -16.29 6.68
CA ILE A 192 38.27 -15.06 6.72
C ILE A 192 38.18 -14.40 5.34
N GLY A 193 39.17 -14.57 4.46
CA GLY A 193 39.21 -13.97 3.13
C GLY A 193 39.93 -14.77 2.08
N ASP A 194 39.78 -14.37 0.83
CA ASP A 194 40.48 -14.93 -0.33
C ASP A 194 41.87 -14.32 -0.50
N THR A 195 42.78 -15.04 -1.16
CA THR A 195 44.12 -14.54 -1.44
C THR A 195 44.19 -13.47 -2.51
N LEU A 196 43.26 -13.52 -3.48
CA LEU A 196 43.16 -12.59 -4.60
C LEU A 196 41.77 -12.00 -4.70
N PRO A 197 41.64 -10.82 -5.35
CA PRO A 197 40.32 -10.25 -5.66
C PRO A 197 39.47 -11.23 -6.45
N SER A 198 38.15 -11.23 -6.18
CA SER A 198 37.19 -11.98 -6.98
C SER A 198 36.22 -11.00 -7.69
N ALA A 199 35.61 -11.49 -8.76
CA ALA A 199 34.62 -10.72 -9.53
C ALA A 199 33.50 -11.63 -10.00
N GLY A 200 32.33 -11.06 -10.23
CA GLY A 200 31.20 -11.83 -10.74
C GLY A 200 30.12 -10.97 -11.40
N VAL A 201 29.25 -11.69 -12.09
CA VAL A 201 28.04 -11.11 -12.68
C VAL A 201 26.82 -11.89 -12.18
N ARG A 202 25.69 -11.21 -12.04
CA ARG A 202 24.47 -11.76 -11.47
C ARG A 202 23.25 -11.36 -12.33
N LEU A 203 22.39 -12.33 -12.60
CA LEU A 203 21.05 -12.13 -13.11
C LEU A 203 20.07 -12.12 -11.93
N ILE A 204 19.10 -11.21 -11.95
CA ILE A 204 18.15 -10.98 -10.87
C ILE A 204 16.75 -11.00 -11.45
N LEU A 205 15.91 -11.90 -10.96
CA LEU A 205 14.48 -11.99 -11.24
C LEU A 205 13.71 -11.61 -9.99
N ASP A 206 12.75 -10.73 -10.10
CA ASP A 206 11.99 -10.19 -8.98
C ASP A 206 10.53 -10.06 -9.36
N GLY A 207 9.64 -10.63 -8.57
CA GLY A 207 8.19 -10.62 -8.76
C GLY A 207 7.47 -10.23 -7.49
N GLU A 208 6.49 -9.33 -7.61
CA GLU A 208 5.64 -8.91 -6.50
C GLU A 208 4.19 -8.75 -6.98
N LYS A 209 3.25 -9.32 -6.22
CA LYS A 209 1.82 -9.17 -6.47
C LYS A 209 1.05 -9.26 -5.15
N GLY A 210 0.48 -8.13 -4.74
CA GLY A 210 -0.19 -8.01 -3.45
C GLY A 210 0.76 -8.38 -2.28
N PRO A 211 0.37 -9.23 -1.34
CA PRO A 211 1.20 -9.58 -0.20
C PRO A 211 2.36 -10.53 -0.54
N LEU A 212 2.38 -11.11 -1.74
CA LEU A 212 3.36 -12.12 -2.14
C LEU A 212 4.50 -11.50 -2.94
N SER A 213 5.73 -11.82 -2.56
CA SER A 213 6.94 -11.48 -3.30
C SER A 213 7.81 -12.72 -3.52
N VAL A 214 8.48 -12.79 -4.66
CA VAL A 214 9.40 -13.88 -5.03
C VAL A 214 10.65 -13.30 -5.68
N GLY A 215 11.79 -13.88 -5.40
CA GLY A 215 13.06 -13.49 -6.00
C GLY A 215 13.86 -14.70 -6.43
N ALA A 216 14.64 -14.57 -7.51
CA ALA A 216 15.63 -15.58 -7.90
C ALA A 216 16.87 -14.90 -8.46
N ASN A 217 18.03 -15.41 -8.08
CA ASN A 217 19.30 -14.94 -8.58
C ASN A 217 20.15 -16.11 -9.11
N PHE A 218 20.91 -15.83 -10.16
CA PHE A 218 21.98 -16.69 -10.61
C PHE A 218 23.23 -15.86 -10.90
N ALA A 219 24.39 -16.24 -10.33
CA ALA A 219 25.63 -15.51 -10.51
C ALA A 219 26.77 -16.45 -10.92
N GLY A 220 27.63 -15.99 -11.83
CA GLY A 220 28.92 -16.57 -12.08
C GLY A 220 30.01 -15.80 -11.32
N VAL A 221 30.81 -16.47 -10.53
CA VAL A 221 31.88 -15.89 -9.71
C VAL A 221 33.21 -16.43 -10.14
N PHE A 222 34.13 -15.52 -10.43
CA PHE A 222 35.53 -15.82 -10.77
C PHE A 222 36.39 -15.50 -9.56
N ARG A 223 37.01 -16.51 -8.98
CA ARG A 223 37.87 -16.38 -7.80
C ARG A 223 39.06 -17.35 -7.90
N ASP A 224 40.09 -17.11 -7.08
CA ASP A 224 41.26 -17.95 -7.00
C ASP A 224 40.91 -19.36 -6.50
N LYS A 225 41.80 -20.31 -6.80
CA LYS A 225 41.64 -21.72 -6.45
C LYS A 225 42.28 -22.03 -5.11
N GLY A 226 41.47 -22.54 -4.17
CA GLY A 226 41.91 -23.22 -2.97
C GLY A 226 41.61 -24.72 -3.08
N GLN A 227 42.39 -25.57 -2.43
CA GLN A 227 42.11 -27.00 -2.37
C GLN A 227 42.04 -27.48 -0.93
N VAL A 228 41.02 -28.27 -0.63
CA VAL A 228 40.83 -28.92 0.67
C VAL A 228 40.54 -30.40 0.46
N GLY A 229 41.57 -31.23 0.67
CA GLY A 229 41.47 -32.66 0.38
C GLY A 229 41.16 -32.90 -1.10
N THR A 230 40.02 -33.53 -1.38
CA THR A 230 39.54 -33.80 -2.74
C THR A 230 38.65 -32.69 -3.31
N SER A 231 38.21 -31.75 -2.48
CA SER A 231 37.33 -30.67 -2.90
C SER A 231 38.13 -29.43 -3.27
N THR A 232 37.71 -28.76 -4.34
CA THR A 232 38.31 -27.50 -4.80
C THR A 232 37.36 -26.36 -4.49
N VAL A 233 37.85 -25.29 -3.88
CA VAL A 233 37.22 -23.98 -3.80
C VAL A 233 37.77 -23.14 -4.94
N GLY A 234 36.94 -22.40 -5.66
CA GLY A 234 37.39 -21.61 -6.82
C GLY A 234 36.17 -21.00 -7.54
N SER A 235 36.32 -20.69 -8.83
CA SER A 235 35.24 -20.17 -9.62
C SER A 235 33.99 -21.06 -9.54
N GLU A 236 32.81 -20.44 -9.31
CA GLU A 236 31.59 -21.15 -8.96
C GLU A 236 30.36 -20.44 -9.54
N GLY A 237 29.27 -21.17 -9.76
CA GLY A 237 27.93 -20.61 -9.90
C GLY A 237 27.30 -20.42 -8.53
N ARG A 238 26.69 -19.30 -8.26
CA ARG A 238 25.84 -19.05 -7.07
C ARG A 238 24.42 -18.93 -7.49
N TYR A 239 23.52 -19.52 -6.75
CA TYR A 239 22.10 -19.46 -7.02
C TYR A 239 21.32 -19.19 -5.73
N SER A 240 20.21 -18.48 -5.86
CA SER A 240 19.28 -18.33 -4.75
C SER A 240 17.85 -18.15 -5.26
N VAL A 241 16.90 -18.58 -4.44
CA VAL A 241 15.45 -18.37 -4.64
C VAL A 241 14.85 -18.03 -3.30
N ALA A 242 14.07 -16.96 -3.27
CA ALA A 242 13.41 -16.50 -2.05
C ALA A 242 11.94 -16.22 -2.27
N GLY A 243 11.18 -16.33 -1.19
CA GLY A 243 9.78 -15.93 -1.09
C GLY A 243 9.56 -15.04 0.12
N GLY A 244 8.67 -14.08 -0.03
CA GLY A 244 8.20 -13.21 1.04
C GLY A 244 6.68 -13.14 1.04
N PHE A 245 6.08 -13.17 2.22
CA PHE A 245 4.65 -12.99 2.40
C PHE A 245 4.40 -11.91 3.45
N ARG A 246 3.71 -10.83 3.06
CA ARG A 246 3.34 -9.72 3.93
C ARG A 246 2.10 -10.12 4.73
N VAL A 247 2.30 -10.44 6.01
CA VAL A 247 1.24 -10.86 6.94
C VAL A 247 0.46 -9.66 7.45
N SER A 248 1.13 -8.53 7.58
CA SER A 248 0.56 -7.23 7.93
C SER A 248 1.39 -6.12 7.28
N PRO A 249 0.95 -4.87 7.28
CA PRO A 249 1.74 -3.74 6.75
C PRO A 249 3.15 -3.64 7.33
N VAL A 250 3.35 -4.09 8.58
CA VAL A 250 4.62 -4.02 9.30
C VAL A 250 5.42 -5.31 9.35
N ILE A 251 4.82 -6.47 8.99
CA ILE A 251 5.47 -7.78 9.16
C ILE A 251 5.47 -8.56 7.84
N ARG A 252 6.66 -8.96 7.41
CA ARG A 252 6.87 -9.84 6.25
C ARG A 252 7.59 -11.11 6.70
N VAL A 253 7.04 -12.28 6.36
CA VAL A 253 7.70 -13.59 6.53
C VAL A 253 8.59 -13.82 5.33
N LEU A 254 9.82 -14.30 5.55
CA LEU A 254 10.81 -14.57 4.51
C LEU A 254 11.26 -16.01 4.56
N VAL A 255 11.47 -16.60 3.38
CA VAL A 255 12.18 -17.86 3.17
C VAL A 255 13.18 -17.66 2.04
N ASP A 256 14.42 -18.10 2.23
CA ASP A 256 15.52 -17.92 1.27
C ASP A 256 16.32 -19.21 1.16
N ALA A 257 16.39 -19.80 -0.02
CA ALA A 257 17.18 -20.97 -0.35
C ALA A 257 18.33 -20.56 -1.27
N PHE A 258 19.56 -20.78 -0.87
CA PHE A 258 20.74 -20.36 -1.63
C PHE A 258 21.86 -21.39 -1.57
N GLY A 259 22.72 -21.32 -2.56
CA GLY A 259 23.85 -22.27 -2.63
C GLY A 259 24.85 -21.94 -3.71
N THR A 260 25.84 -22.82 -3.82
CA THR A 260 26.89 -22.72 -4.82
C THR A 260 27.02 -24.04 -5.61
N THR A 261 27.46 -23.95 -6.84
CA THR A 261 27.76 -25.13 -7.67
C THR A 261 29.02 -24.90 -8.51
N ARG A 262 29.82 -25.93 -8.62
CA ARG A 262 30.93 -25.98 -9.57
C ARG A 262 30.62 -26.89 -10.76
N PHE A 263 29.34 -27.33 -10.87
CA PHE A 263 28.92 -28.28 -11.90
C PHE A 263 29.72 -29.60 -11.89
N SER A 264 30.20 -30.01 -10.70
CA SER A 264 30.95 -31.21 -10.48
C SER A 264 30.14 -32.25 -9.68
N SER A 265 30.58 -33.51 -9.71
CA SER A 265 30.02 -34.58 -8.86
C SER A 265 30.77 -34.73 -7.53
N THR A 266 31.78 -33.91 -7.27
CA THR A 266 32.61 -34.00 -6.06
C THR A 266 31.80 -33.53 -4.85
N GLN A 267 31.83 -34.31 -3.77
CA GLN A 267 31.19 -33.94 -2.51
C GLN A 267 31.78 -32.64 -1.95
N GLY A 268 30.89 -31.75 -1.47
CA GLY A 268 31.26 -30.47 -0.85
C GLY A 268 31.47 -29.31 -1.84
N GLU A 269 31.43 -29.56 -3.16
CA GLU A 269 31.52 -28.52 -4.20
C GLU A 269 30.18 -27.97 -4.64
N ASN A 270 29.08 -28.69 -4.34
CA ASN A 270 27.73 -28.23 -4.53
C ASN A 270 27.06 -28.10 -3.16
N THR A 271 26.45 -26.98 -2.89
CA THR A 271 25.87 -26.62 -1.57
C THR A 271 24.48 -26.09 -1.68
N LEU A 272 23.68 -26.26 -0.62
CA LEU A 272 22.37 -25.67 -0.48
C LEU A 272 22.09 -25.39 1.00
N GLU A 273 21.70 -24.17 1.31
CA GLU A 273 21.23 -23.71 2.62
C GLU A 273 19.80 -23.18 2.51
N LEU A 274 19.01 -23.35 3.55
CA LEU A 274 17.65 -22.85 3.66
C LEU A 274 17.53 -22.04 4.95
N ASP A 275 17.20 -20.77 4.78
CA ASP A 275 16.95 -19.82 5.86
C ASP A 275 15.50 -19.36 5.86
N GLY A 276 14.96 -19.06 7.04
CA GLY A 276 13.63 -18.49 7.21
C GLY A 276 13.60 -17.47 8.33
N GLY A 277 12.64 -16.55 8.28
CA GLY A 277 12.53 -15.54 9.32
C GLY A 277 11.48 -14.49 9.06
N LEU A 278 11.58 -13.41 9.83
CA LEU A 278 10.65 -12.29 9.83
C LEU A 278 11.40 -10.99 9.52
N GLN A 279 10.78 -10.12 8.77
CA GLN A 279 11.19 -8.73 8.59
C GLN A 279 10.09 -7.83 9.18
N ILE A 280 10.49 -6.91 10.04
CA ILE A 280 9.62 -5.93 10.69
C ILE A 280 9.98 -4.56 10.13
N MET A 281 8.99 -3.89 9.56
CA MET A 281 9.11 -2.60 8.88
C MET A 281 8.05 -1.65 9.45
N PRO A 282 8.32 -0.96 10.58
CA PRO A 282 7.35 -0.03 11.16
C PRO A 282 6.95 1.06 10.16
N LEU A 283 5.69 1.48 10.17
CA LEU A 283 5.11 2.42 9.21
C LEU A 283 5.81 3.79 9.24
N SER A 284 6.02 4.31 10.43
CA SER A 284 6.58 5.65 10.67
C SER A 284 8.10 5.69 10.89
N SER A 285 8.82 4.60 10.58
CA SER A 285 10.25 4.51 10.86
C SER A 285 11.06 4.10 9.64
N PRO A 286 12.15 4.79 9.31
CA PRO A 286 13.07 4.39 8.25
C PRO A 286 13.88 3.12 8.61
N VAL A 287 13.67 2.54 9.79
CA VAL A 287 14.40 1.36 10.28
C VAL A 287 13.59 0.09 10.04
N SER A 288 14.20 -0.91 9.43
CA SER A 288 13.68 -2.27 9.37
C SER A 288 14.56 -3.24 10.14
N ILE A 289 13.94 -4.25 10.76
CA ILE A 289 14.62 -5.30 11.53
C ILE A 289 14.30 -6.65 10.91
N ALA A 290 15.34 -7.45 10.64
CA ALA A 290 15.22 -8.81 10.16
C ALA A 290 15.75 -9.80 11.18
N LEU A 291 14.97 -10.83 11.51
CA LEU A 291 15.33 -11.93 12.40
C LEU A 291 15.13 -13.25 11.65
N GLY A 292 16.10 -14.13 11.71
CA GLY A 292 15.98 -15.39 11.00
C GLY A 292 17.01 -16.42 11.42
N GLY A 293 16.97 -17.52 10.71
CA GLY A 293 17.94 -18.58 10.86
C GLY A 293 17.65 -19.75 9.93
N GLY A 294 18.57 -20.66 9.85
CA GLY A 294 18.43 -21.79 8.95
C GLY A 294 19.48 -22.89 9.13
N THR A 295 19.55 -23.74 8.13
CA THR A 295 20.40 -24.95 8.15
C THR A 295 20.83 -25.33 6.75
N GLY A 296 22.03 -25.92 6.68
CA GLY A 296 22.51 -26.53 5.44
C GLY A 296 21.77 -27.82 5.09
N ILE A 297 21.18 -27.82 3.92
CA ILE A 297 20.51 -28.99 3.33
C ILE A 297 21.52 -29.86 2.58
N VAL A 298 22.38 -29.24 1.76
CA VAL A 298 23.51 -29.90 1.10
C VAL A 298 24.78 -29.32 1.67
N GLN A 299 25.47 -30.15 2.45
CA GLN A 299 26.68 -29.75 3.18
C GLN A 299 27.89 -29.59 2.26
N GLY A 300 28.67 -28.55 2.52
CA GLY A 300 29.90 -28.24 1.82
C GLY A 300 30.68 -27.14 2.53
N VAL A 301 31.69 -26.59 1.89
CA VAL A 301 32.49 -25.52 2.45
C VAL A 301 31.62 -24.26 2.64
N GLY A 302 31.57 -23.77 3.89
CA GLY A 302 30.83 -22.54 4.25
C GLY A 302 29.36 -22.72 4.53
N VAL A 303 28.83 -23.95 4.52
CA VAL A 303 27.45 -24.27 4.84
C VAL A 303 27.34 -24.76 6.28
N PRO A 304 26.73 -23.97 7.20
CA PRO A 304 26.65 -24.32 8.59
C PRO A 304 25.60 -25.41 8.85
N LYS A 305 25.74 -26.10 10.01
CA LYS A 305 24.67 -26.95 10.52
C LYS A 305 23.52 -26.16 11.11
N PHE A 306 23.78 -24.94 11.54
CA PHE A 306 22.80 -23.99 12.02
C PHE A 306 23.33 -22.56 11.79
N ARG A 307 22.46 -21.68 11.32
CA ARG A 307 22.68 -20.22 11.22
C ARG A 307 21.65 -19.46 12.02
N GLY A 308 22.06 -18.43 12.73
CA GLY A 308 21.20 -17.40 13.31
C GLY A 308 21.48 -16.08 12.64
N LEU A 309 20.42 -15.28 12.37
CA LEU A 309 20.49 -14.02 11.63
C LEU A 309 19.81 -12.89 12.40
N LEU A 310 20.45 -11.74 12.45
CA LEU A 310 19.89 -10.48 12.92
C LEU A 310 20.33 -9.36 11.99
N GLY A 311 19.39 -8.68 11.36
CA GLY A 311 19.62 -7.54 10.50
C GLY A 311 18.93 -6.29 11.01
N VAL A 312 19.58 -5.14 10.88
CA VAL A 312 18.99 -3.81 11.08
C VAL A 312 19.38 -2.97 9.88
N THR A 313 18.40 -2.40 9.20
CA THR A 313 18.64 -1.55 8.03
C THR A 313 17.91 -0.23 8.21
N TYR A 314 18.61 0.86 8.00
CA TYR A 314 18.08 2.22 7.90
C TYR A 314 18.02 2.59 6.42
N ALA A 315 16.87 2.99 5.94
CA ALA A 315 16.68 3.44 4.56
C ALA A 315 15.79 4.70 4.56
N LEU A 316 16.29 5.78 4.00
CA LEU A 316 15.49 6.95 3.66
C LEU A 316 14.74 6.65 2.37
N GLU A 317 13.82 5.74 2.44
CA GLU A 317 12.98 5.38 1.32
C GLU A 317 11.65 6.09 1.47
N LYS A 318 11.23 6.76 0.41
CA LYS A 318 9.85 7.12 0.25
C LYS A 318 9.08 5.82 0.04
N ARG A 319 8.38 5.39 1.05
CA ARG A 319 7.46 4.26 0.96
C ARG A 319 6.12 4.81 0.51
N ASP A 320 5.57 4.22 -0.49
CA ASP A 320 4.27 4.52 -1.04
C ASP A 320 3.68 3.14 -1.38
N ARG A 321 2.91 2.58 -0.45
CA ARG A 321 2.51 1.15 -0.48
C ARG A 321 1.34 0.86 -1.37
N ASP A 322 0.41 1.80 -1.49
CA ASP A 322 -0.78 1.69 -2.32
C ASP A 322 -0.58 2.30 -3.71
N GLY A 323 0.52 3.09 -3.87
CA GLY A 323 0.93 3.65 -5.15
C GLY A 323 0.13 4.88 -5.54
N ASP A 324 -0.32 5.68 -4.58
CA ASP A 324 -1.07 6.91 -4.81
C ASP A 324 -0.18 8.14 -5.07
N GLY A 325 1.09 8.07 -4.67
CA GLY A 325 2.08 9.13 -4.83
C GLY A 325 2.40 9.90 -3.54
N ILE A 326 1.73 9.58 -2.44
CA ILE A 326 1.95 10.13 -1.10
C ILE A 326 2.87 9.19 -0.32
N ASP A 327 3.83 9.76 0.42
CA ASP A 327 4.79 8.96 1.19
C ASP A 327 4.12 8.41 2.46
N ASP A 328 4.23 7.09 2.74
CA ASP A 328 3.70 6.41 3.94
C ASP A 328 3.94 7.17 5.26
N SER A 329 4.95 8.03 5.33
CA SER A 329 5.28 8.78 6.56
C SER A 329 4.41 10.00 6.79
N VAL A 330 3.72 10.46 5.77
CA VAL A 330 2.78 11.60 5.79
C VAL A 330 1.37 11.19 5.37
N ASP A 331 1.22 10.03 4.81
CA ASP A 331 -0.01 9.38 4.41
C ASP A 331 -0.76 8.85 5.65
N GLN A 332 -2.02 9.22 5.80
CA GLN A 332 -2.86 8.78 6.91
C GLN A 332 -3.43 7.37 6.66
N CYS A 333 -3.55 6.97 5.39
CA CYS A 333 -4.07 5.67 4.97
C CYS A 333 -3.07 4.87 4.10
N PRO A 334 -1.86 4.50 4.60
CA PRO A 334 -0.76 3.96 3.80
C PRO A 334 -1.00 2.62 3.09
N THR A 335 -2.20 2.14 3.01
CA THR A 335 -2.59 0.87 2.36
C THR A 335 -3.83 0.99 1.51
N ASP A 336 -4.51 2.14 1.56
CA ASP A 336 -5.76 2.42 0.87
C ASP A 336 -5.54 3.66 0.01
N LYS A 337 -5.43 3.45 -1.28
CA LYS A 337 -5.05 4.44 -2.26
C LYS A 337 -5.99 5.63 -2.31
N GLU A 338 -5.44 6.85 -2.27
CA GLU A 338 -6.10 8.12 -2.54
C GLU A 338 -6.87 8.11 -3.87
N ASP A 339 -8.07 8.65 -3.93
CA ASP A 339 -8.91 8.68 -5.13
C ASP A 339 -8.81 9.96 -5.96
N VAL A 340 -8.11 10.96 -5.50
CA VAL A 340 -7.75 12.20 -6.21
C VAL A 340 -8.93 12.82 -6.95
N ASP A 341 -9.87 13.37 -6.20
CA ASP A 341 -11.09 13.99 -6.72
C ASP A 341 -11.19 15.51 -6.48
N GLY A 342 -10.25 16.06 -5.70
CA GLY A 342 -10.14 17.47 -5.35
C GLY A 342 -10.50 17.79 -3.92
N PHE A 343 -10.97 16.79 -3.14
CA PHE A 343 -11.26 16.89 -1.72
C PHE A 343 -10.15 16.20 -0.93
N GLU A 344 -9.60 16.80 0.07
CA GLU A 344 -8.52 16.32 0.96
C GLU A 344 -7.35 15.54 0.32
N ASP A 345 -7.16 15.58 -1.01
CA ASP A 345 -6.15 14.86 -1.83
C ASP A 345 -4.72 14.78 -1.25
N SER A 346 -4.42 15.47 -0.17
CA SER A 346 -3.07 15.55 0.39
C SER A 346 -2.84 14.66 1.58
N ASP A 347 -3.87 14.03 2.13
CA ASP A 347 -3.78 13.22 3.34
C ASP A 347 -3.57 11.72 3.05
N GLY A 348 -3.83 11.27 1.82
CA GLY A 348 -3.61 9.91 1.34
C GLY A 348 -4.73 8.94 1.73
N CYS A 349 -5.92 9.44 2.03
CA CYS A 349 -7.07 8.63 2.37
C CYS A 349 -8.19 8.83 1.36
N PRO A 350 -8.76 7.79 0.77
CA PRO A 350 -9.90 7.94 -0.13
C PRO A 350 -11.12 8.45 0.62
N ASP A 351 -11.75 9.47 0.10
CA ASP A 351 -12.97 10.09 0.60
C ASP A 351 -14.15 9.74 -0.32
N PRO A 352 -14.84 8.61 -0.10
CA PRO A 352 -15.90 8.15 -0.99
C PRO A 352 -17.23 8.87 -0.83
N ASP A 353 -17.34 9.83 0.10
CA ASP A 353 -18.53 10.61 0.48
C ASP A 353 -18.02 11.91 1.13
N ASN A 354 -17.70 12.92 0.29
CA ASN A 354 -16.98 14.15 0.67
C ASN A 354 -17.72 15.03 1.66
N ASP A 355 -19.05 15.11 1.57
CA ASP A 355 -19.89 15.98 2.41
C ASP A 355 -20.63 15.22 3.54
N LEU A 356 -20.45 13.88 3.57
CA LEU A 356 -20.97 12.97 4.60
C LEU A 356 -22.50 12.90 4.67
N ASP A 357 -23.18 13.04 3.55
CA ASP A 357 -24.63 12.95 3.46
C ASP A 357 -25.16 11.51 3.28
N THR A 358 -24.27 10.55 3.10
CA THR A 358 -24.51 9.11 2.86
C THR A 358 -24.76 8.73 1.40
N VAL A 359 -24.71 9.67 0.46
CA VAL A 359 -24.70 9.42 -0.97
C VAL A 359 -23.22 9.40 -1.42
N PRO A 360 -22.70 8.30 -1.93
CA PRO A 360 -21.30 8.27 -2.38
C PRO A 360 -21.09 9.21 -3.58
N ASP A 361 -19.94 9.90 -3.65
CA ASP A 361 -19.59 10.89 -4.69
C ASP A 361 -19.88 10.43 -6.13
N LYS A 362 -19.71 9.13 -6.40
CA LYS A 362 -19.97 8.54 -7.73
C LYS A 362 -21.45 8.52 -8.12
N GLU A 363 -22.34 8.57 -7.14
CA GLU A 363 -23.79 8.54 -7.29
C GLU A 363 -24.41 9.91 -6.95
N ASP A 364 -23.61 10.79 -6.33
CA ASP A 364 -23.92 12.13 -5.91
C ASP A 364 -23.73 13.13 -7.05
N LYS A 365 -24.73 14.00 -7.27
CA LYS A 365 -24.66 15.09 -8.25
C LYS A 365 -23.99 16.34 -7.69
N CYS A 366 -23.93 16.47 -6.36
CA CYS A 366 -23.37 17.60 -5.64
C CYS A 366 -22.35 17.16 -4.55
N PRO A 367 -21.24 16.46 -4.87
CA PRO A 367 -20.36 15.77 -3.93
C PRO A 367 -19.77 16.61 -2.79
N ASP A 368 -19.87 17.93 -2.86
CA ASP A 368 -19.34 18.87 -1.88
C ASP A 368 -20.44 19.61 -1.10
N GLN A 369 -21.70 19.23 -1.25
CA GLN A 369 -22.85 19.92 -0.67
C GLN A 369 -23.89 18.92 -0.20
N ALA A 370 -23.86 18.62 1.08
CA ALA A 370 -24.70 17.61 1.69
C ALA A 370 -26.21 17.80 1.44
N GLU A 371 -26.88 16.72 1.12
CA GLU A 371 -28.33 16.57 0.99
C GLU A 371 -29.07 17.02 2.26
N ASP A 372 -30.21 17.69 2.14
CA ASP A 372 -30.96 18.22 3.27
C ASP A 372 -32.10 17.32 3.79
N GLN A 373 -32.31 16.17 3.17
CA GLN A 373 -33.20 15.07 3.60
C GLN A 373 -34.61 15.52 4.04
N ASP A 374 -35.29 16.24 3.19
CA ASP A 374 -36.64 16.79 3.44
C ASP A 374 -37.78 15.94 2.83
N GLY A 375 -37.46 14.94 2.03
CA GLY A 375 -38.39 14.03 1.35
C GLY A 375 -38.56 14.30 -0.13
N PHE A 376 -37.90 15.33 -0.66
CA PHE A 376 -37.89 15.69 -2.08
C PHE A 376 -36.50 15.33 -2.68
N GLU A 377 -36.48 14.62 -3.76
CA GLU A 377 -35.26 14.14 -4.50
C GLU A 377 -34.10 13.60 -3.64
N ASP A 378 -34.26 13.26 -2.34
CA ASP A 378 -33.27 12.79 -1.31
C ASP A 378 -32.21 11.78 -1.77
N ARG A 379 -32.20 11.35 -3.00
CA ARG A 379 -31.28 10.31 -3.49
C ARG A 379 -30.23 10.82 -4.44
N ASP A 380 -30.32 12.07 -4.80
CA ASP A 380 -29.41 12.60 -5.80
C ASP A 380 -28.20 13.33 -5.19
N GLY A 381 -28.19 13.53 -3.86
CA GLY A 381 -27.12 14.11 -3.10
C GLY A 381 -27.02 15.64 -3.24
N CYS A 382 -28.08 16.30 -3.70
CA CYS A 382 -28.07 17.75 -3.85
C CYS A 382 -29.15 18.38 -2.99
N PRO A 383 -28.84 19.34 -2.13
CA PRO A 383 -29.86 20.04 -1.35
C PRO A 383 -30.80 20.83 -2.25
N ASP A 384 -32.09 20.64 -2.05
CA ASP A 384 -33.18 21.33 -2.76
C ASP A 384 -33.83 22.39 -1.86
N PRO A 385 -33.28 23.59 -1.74
CA PRO A 385 -33.77 24.60 -0.81
C PRO A 385 -35.05 25.30 -1.26
N ASP A 386 -35.63 24.94 -2.40
CA ASP A 386 -36.83 25.46 -3.03
C ASP A 386 -37.42 24.39 -3.96
N ASN A 387 -38.15 23.41 -3.38
CA ASN A 387 -38.59 22.15 -4.00
C ASN A 387 -39.49 22.38 -5.24
N ASP A 388 -40.41 23.34 -5.18
CA ASP A 388 -41.33 23.61 -6.27
C ASP A 388 -40.89 24.74 -7.20
N LYS A 389 -39.79 25.41 -6.86
CA LYS A 389 -39.13 26.45 -7.67
C LYS A 389 -39.97 27.71 -7.89
N ASP A 390 -40.77 28.08 -6.89
CA ASP A 390 -41.54 29.29 -6.92
C ASP A 390 -40.76 30.56 -6.51
N GLY A 391 -39.62 30.37 -5.85
CA GLY A 391 -38.69 31.39 -5.37
C GLY A 391 -38.85 31.73 -3.89
N ILE A 392 -39.62 30.92 -3.15
CA ILE A 392 -39.76 30.98 -1.69
C ILE A 392 -39.03 29.73 -1.15
N PRO A 393 -37.99 29.88 -0.32
CA PRO A 393 -37.28 28.72 0.23
C PRO A 393 -38.20 27.89 1.15
N ASP A 394 -38.05 26.55 1.15
CA ASP A 394 -38.85 25.58 1.91
C ASP A 394 -38.97 25.92 3.39
N VAL A 395 -37.90 26.45 4.01
CA VAL A 395 -37.89 26.88 5.40
C VAL A 395 -38.86 28.04 5.69
N SER A 396 -39.33 28.74 4.65
CA SER A 396 -40.24 29.90 4.71
C SER A 396 -41.58 29.65 4.01
N ASP A 397 -41.64 28.54 3.27
CA ASP A 397 -42.77 28.10 2.49
C ASP A 397 -43.72 27.25 3.34
N GLN A 398 -45.02 27.58 3.28
CA GLN A 398 -46.04 26.78 3.96
C GLN A 398 -46.48 25.58 3.12
N CYS A 399 -46.21 25.60 1.82
CA CYS A 399 -46.55 24.55 0.85
C CYS A 399 -45.35 24.15 -0.03
N PRO A 400 -44.24 23.65 0.52
CA PRO A 400 -42.94 23.45 -0.18
C PRO A 400 -42.98 22.65 -1.48
N ASP A 401 -44.04 21.86 -1.71
CA ASP A 401 -44.20 21.00 -2.90
C ASP A 401 -45.22 21.57 -3.91
N GLN A 402 -45.78 22.79 -3.69
CA GLN A 402 -46.84 23.35 -4.51
C GLN A 402 -46.56 24.82 -4.79
N PRO A 403 -46.17 25.18 -6.00
CA PRO A 403 -45.67 26.51 -6.31
C PRO A 403 -46.74 27.60 -6.12
N GLU A 404 -46.34 28.70 -5.53
CA GLU A 404 -47.13 29.90 -5.29
C GLU A 404 -47.78 30.45 -6.55
N THR A 405 -49.05 30.87 -6.42
CA THR A 405 -49.81 31.54 -7.48
C THR A 405 -49.66 33.05 -7.34
N LYS A 406 -48.67 33.65 -7.99
CA LYS A 406 -48.42 35.11 -7.92
C LYS A 406 -49.56 35.94 -8.50
N ASN A 407 -50.54 36.24 -7.66
CA ASN A 407 -51.75 36.95 -8.01
C ASN A 407 -51.96 38.27 -7.22
N GLY A 408 -51.04 38.63 -6.31
CA GLY A 408 -51.11 39.81 -5.46
C GLY A 408 -51.83 39.59 -4.14
N TYR A 409 -52.26 38.34 -3.85
CA TYR A 409 -52.91 37.96 -2.61
C TYR A 409 -52.06 36.86 -1.93
N LYS A 410 -51.60 37.13 -0.74
CA LYS A 410 -50.74 36.28 0.08
C LYS A 410 -49.47 35.70 -0.62
N ASP A 411 -48.99 36.32 -1.67
CA ASP A 411 -47.84 35.91 -2.48
C ASP A 411 -46.54 35.63 -1.68
N GLU A 412 -46.56 35.74 -0.35
CA GLU A 412 -45.38 35.56 0.52
C GLU A 412 -45.44 34.27 1.36
N ASP A 413 -46.55 33.53 1.32
CA ASP A 413 -46.70 32.33 2.14
C ASP A 413 -46.34 31.01 1.42
N GLY A 414 -46.14 31.06 0.09
CA GLY A 414 -45.70 29.92 -0.72
C GLY A 414 -46.80 28.91 -1.06
N CYS A 415 -48.09 29.25 -0.80
CA CYS A 415 -49.19 28.35 -1.11
C CYS A 415 -50.03 28.85 -2.27
N PRO A 416 -50.34 28.00 -3.24
CA PRO A 416 -51.22 28.40 -4.34
C PRO A 416 -52.60 28.77 -3.83
N ASP A 417 -52.97 30.02 -3.92
CA ASP A 417 -54.28 30.51 -3.50
C ASP A 417 -55.04 31.29 -4.60
N GLU A 418 -56.34 31.46 -4.43
CA GLU A 418 -57.14 32.33 -5.25
C GLU A 418 -57.32 33.69 -4.52
N ALA A 419 -57.08 34.79 -5.23
CA ALA A 419 -57.28 36.12 -4.67
C ALA A 419 -58.68 36.28 -4.16
N ASP A 420 -58.84 36.91 -2.97
CA ASP A 420 -60.09 37.31 -2.31
C ASP A 420 -59.81 38.66 -1.66
N ARG A 421 -60.04 39.74 -2.43
CA ARG A 421 -59.60 41.11 -2.08
C ARG A 421 -60.36 41.76 -0.94
N ASP A 422 -61.64 41.46 -0.82
CA ASP A 422 -62.50 42.06 0.22
C ASP A 422 -62.69 41.15 1.43
N ASN A 423 -62.13 39.88 1.33
CA ASN A 423 -62.14 38.89 2.40
C ASN A 423 -63.48 38.40 2.84
N ASP A 424 -64.43 38.26 1.90
CA ASP A 424 -65.78 37.77 2.18
C ASP A 424 -65.89 36.23 2.09
N GLY A 425 -64.84 35.54 1.58
CA GLY A 425 -64.81 34.10 1.42
C GLY A 425 -65.25 33.60 0.04
N VAL A 426 -65.53 34.51 -0.89
CA VAL A 426 -65.83 34.22 -2.30
C VAL A 426 -64.59 34.66 -3.11
N PRO A 427 -63.80 33.73 -3.74
CA PRO A 427 -62.67 34.14 -4.53
C PRO A 427 -63.01 35.09 -5.68
N ASP A 428 -62.09 36.06 -5.97
CA ASP A 428 -62.24 37.06 -7.03
C ASP A 428 -62.68 36.45 -8.39
N SER A 429 -62.28 35.20 -8.67
CA SER A 429 -62.63 34.49 -9.91
C SER A 429 -64.13 34.12 -9.99
N ARG A 430 -64.79 34.04 -8.86
CA ARG A 430 -66.20 33.67 -8.72
C ARG A 430 -67.07 34.81 -8.13
N ASP A 431 -66.42 35.82 -7.61
CA ASP A 431 -67.02 37.01 -7.01
C ASP A 431 -67.41 38.00 -8.10
N LYS A 432 -68.68 38.48 -8.06
CA LYS A 432 -69.19 39.49 -8.99
C LYS A 432 -68.86 40.92 -8.54
N CYS A 433 -68.51 41.07 -7.26
CA CYS A 433 -68.19 42.37 -6.65
C CYS A 433 -66.82 42.33 -5.90
N PRO A 434 -65.68 42.00 -6.52
CA PRO A 434 -64.39 41.66 -5.89
C PRO A 434 -63.76 42.74 -4.99
N ASP A 435 -64.34 43.85 -4.80
CA ASP A 435 -63.92 44.99 -3.96
C ASP A 435 -64.94 45.36 -2.88
N GLN A 436 -66.03 44.60 -2.73
CA GLN A 436 -67.12 44.87 -1.80
C GLN A 436 -67.58 43.56 -1.16
N PRO A 437 -67.27 43.35 0.11
CA PRO A 437 -67.56 42.08 0.76
C PRO A 437 -69.07 41.78 0.81
N GLU A 438 -69.44 40.52 0.62
CA GLU A 438 -70.72 39.91 0.81
C GLU A 438 -71.27 40.19 2.21
N ASP A 439 -72.60 40.49 2.35
CA ASP A 439 -73.18 40.82 3.64
C ASP A 439 -73.86 39.65 4.39
N THR A 440 -73.85 38.48 3.82
CA THR A 440 -74.18 37.16 4.42
C THR A 440 -75.53 37.21 5.18
N ASP A 441 -76.55 37.60 4.54
CA ASP A 441 -77.93 37.82 5.13
C ASP A 441 -78.91 36.67 4.81
N GLY A 442 -78.52 35.72 3.96
CA GLY A 442 -79.29 34.54 3.51
C GLY A 442 -79.88 34.70 2.12
N PHE A 443 -79.62 35.83 1.45
CA PHE A 443 -80.06 36.09 0.07
C PHE A 443 -78.78 36.17 -0.82
N GLN A 444 -78.78 35.42 -1.86
CA GLN A 444 -77.69 35.35 -2.84
C GLN A 444 -76.24 35.22 -2.26
N ASP A 445 -76.03 34.86 -1.01
CA ASP A 445 -74.72 34.75 -0.27
C ASP A 445 -73.53 34.06 -0.98
N THR A 446 -73.72 33.59 -2.18
CA THR A 446 -72.66 32.82 -2.91
C THR A 446 -72.08 33.56 -4.11
N ASP A 447 -72.58 34.78 -4.38
CA ASP A 447 -72.15 35.51 -5.57
C ASP A 447 -71.12 36.64 -5.26
N GLY A 448 -70.84 36.90 -3.97
CA GLY A 448 -69.84 37.85 -3.49
C GLY A 448 -70.25 39.32 -3.63
N CYS A 449 -71.52 39.60 -3.74
CA CYS A 449 -72.07 40.99 -3.83
C CYS A 449 -73.08 41.27 -2.73
N PRO A 450 -72.88 42.31 -1.95
CA PRO A 450 -73.85 42.65 -0.94
C PRO A 450 -75.18 43.05 -1.57
N ASP A 451 -76.26 42.39 -1.19
CA ASP A 451 -77.62 42.65 -1.64
C ASP A 451 -78.34 43.57 -0.61
N LEU A 452 -78.25 44.87 -0.83
CA LEU A 452 -78.73 45.90 0.13
C LEU A 452 -80.23 46.17 0.08
N ASP A 453 -80.93 45.51 -0.86
CA ASP A 453 -82.39 45.65 -1.12
C ASP A 453 -82.81 44.31 -1.79
N ASN A 454 -83.08 43.27 -0.99
CA ASN A 454 -83.30 41.89 -1.41
C ASN A 454 -84.46 41.67 -2.34
N ASP A 455 -85.55 42.41 -2.15
CA ASP A 455 -86.78 42.30 -2.94
C ASP A 455 -86.94 43.39 -4.01
N ASN A 456 -85.97 44.32 -4.06
CA ASN A 456 -85.84 45.38 -5.05
C ASN A 456 -87.06 46.36 -5.05
N ASP A 457 -87.61 46.65 -3.87
CA ASP A 457 -88.69 47.60 -3.76
C ASP A 457 -88.25 49.08 -3.61
N GLY A 458 -86.94 49.30 -3.37
CA GLY A 458 -86.32 50.60 -3.20
C GLY A 458 -86.19 51.07 -1.75
N ILE A 459 -86.51 50.20 -0.80
CA ILE A 459 -86.28 50.38 0.63
C ILE A 459 -85.11 49.43 1.02
N PRO A 460 -83.97 49.96 1.48
CA PRO A 460 -82.89 49.09 1.89
C PRO A 460 -83.29 48.19 3.04
N ASP A 461 -82.75 46.92 3.07
CA ASP A 461 -83.01 45.88 4.05
C ASP A 461 -82.88 46.36 5.50
N ALA A 462 -81.90 47.21 5.79
CA ALA A 462 -81.73 47.85 7.10
C ALA A 462 -82.92 48.76 7.56
N GLN A 463 -83.80 49.05 6.63
CA GLN A 463 -84.94 49.92 6.85
C GLN A 463 -86.27 49.24 6.48
N ASP A 464 -86.17 48.01 5.99
CA ASP A 464 -87.28 47.19 5.53
C ASP A 464 -87.68 46.19 6.65
N GLU A 465 -89.04 46.23 7.01
CA GLU A 465 -89.56 45.25 7.97
C GLU A 465 -89.92 43.91 7.31
N CYS A 466 -90.02 43.88 5.96
CA CYS A 466 -90.35 42.69 5.17
C CYS A 466 -89.33 42.41 4.05
N ILE A 467 -88.09 42.31 4.36
CA ILE A 467 -86.85 42.22 3.52
C ILE A 467 -87.00 41.40 2.22
N ASP A 468 -87.88 40.37 2.20
CA ASP A 468 -88.10 39.44 1.07
C ASP A 468 -89.42 39.64 0.35
N GLU A 469 -90.27 40.60 0.76
CA GLU A 469 -91.58 40.82 0.22
C GLU A 469 -91.77 42.27 -0.21
N PRO A 470 -91.68 42.64 -1.49
CA PRO A 470 -91.62 44.02 -1.96
C PRO A 470 -92.86 44.85 -1.58
N GLU A 471 -92.60 46.07 -1.13
CA GLU A 471 -93.64 47.10 -0.84
C GLU A 471 -94.52 47.37 -2.05
N ASN A 472 -95.80 47.53 -1.85
CA ASN A 472 -96.80 47.73 -2.92
C ASN A 472 -97.21 49.22 -3.19
N PHE A 473 -96.55 50.24 -2.64
CA PHE A 473 -96.69 51.66 -2.80
C PHE A 473 -98.13 52.12 -3.11
N ASN A 474 -98.99 51.97 -2.16
CA ASN A 474 -100.46 52.29 -2.31
C ASN A 474 -100.90 53.49 -1.51
N HIS A 475 -99.99 54.32 -0.94
CA HIS A 475 -100.17 55.47 -0.06
C HIS A 475 -100.63 55.13 1.36
N PHE A 476 -100.41 53.93 1.82
CA PHE A 476 -100.66 53.45 3.15
C PHE A 476 -99.46 52.76 3.72
N GLU A 477 -98.82 53.20 4.75
CA GLU A 477 -97.62 52.72 5.42
C GLU A 477 -96.45 52.44 4.45
N ASP A 478 -96.33 53.04 3.25
CA ASP A 478 -95.40 52.87 2.16
C ASP A 478 -93.87 53.06 2.58
N GLU A 479 -93.60 53.32 3.83
CA GLU A 479 -92.19 53.57 4.30
C GLU A 479 -91.63 52.42 5.13
N ASP A 480 -92.40 51.32 5.41
CA ASP A 480 -91.97 50.20 6.24
C ASP A 480 -91.52 49.00 5.44
N GLY A 481 -91.64 48.96 4.12
CA GLY A 481 -91.18 47.91 3.22
C GLY A 481 -92.06 46.67 3.23
N CYS A 482 -93.25 46.72 3.79
CA CYS A 482 -94.15 45.56 3.82
C CYS A 482 -95.38 45.77 2.93
N PRO A 483 -95.74 44.85 2.07
CA PRO A 483 -96.93 45.04 1.21
C PRO A 483 -98.24 45.12 2.01
N ASP A 484 -98.87 46.29 2.01
CA ASP A 484 -100.04 46.57 2.77
C ASP A 484 -101.39 46.52 2.02
N ASP A 485 -102.49 46.15 2.72
CA ASP A 485 -103.83 46.32 2.23
C ASP A 485 -104.58 47.41 3.03
N PRO A 486 -104.84 48.58 2.43
CA PRO A 486 -105.57 49.68 3.08
C PRO A 486 -106.88 49.25 3.72
N LYS A 487 -107.34 48.05 3.38
CA LYS A 487 -108.63 47.55 3.96
C LYS A 487 -108.40 46.77 5.26
N ALA A 488 -107.24 46.24 5.53
CA ALA A 488 -106.91 45.50 6.74
C ALA A 488 -106.65 46.37 7.96
N GLY A 489 -106.14 47.64 7.79
CA GLY A 489 -105.84 48.59 8.84
C GLY A 489 -107.05 49.14 9.56
N LYS A 490 -108.25 49.08 8.97
CA LYS A 490 -109.48 49.51 9.60
C LYS A 490 -110.09 48.53 10.63
N ALA A 491 -109.52 47.28 10.71
CA ALA A 491 -109.99 46.28 11.65
C ALA A 491 -109.26 46.32 13.02
N LYS A 492 -108.10 46.98 13.17
CA LYS A 492 -107.28 47.02 14.43
C LYS A 492 -107.56 48.24 15.32
N LYS A 493 -108.44 49.27 14.92
CA LYS A 493 -108.78 50.41 15.76
C LYS A 493 -110.14 50.31 16.48
N ALA A 494 -110.76 49.11 16.63
CA ALA A 494 -111.93 48.87 17.43
C ALA A 494 -111.71 47.75 18.45
N LYS A 495 -110.82 48.02 19.46
CA LYS A 495 -110.92 47.56 20.86
C LYS A 495 -109.98 48.30 21.76
#